data_c8d4b52325499311185109990d4b6447
#
_entry.id   c8d4b52325499311185109990d4b6447
#
_cell.length_a   1.000
_cell.length_b   1.000
_cell.length_c   1.000
_cell.angle_alpha   90.00
_cell.angle_beta   90.00
_cell.angle_gamma   90.00
#
_symmetry.space_group_name_H-M   'P 1'
#
loop_
_entity.id
_entity.type
_entity.pdbx_description
1 polymer ?
#
loop_
_entity_poly.entity_id
_entity_poly.type
_entity_poly.pdbx_seq_one_letter_code
_entity_poly.pdbx_strand_id
1 'polypeptide(L)'
;VSIDVQDFIPIDLVYEDRTGQIYMVKHNPEHRWLYLSQQCPHEVMLLKCYDSDATVAARYTAHSAFELPKVDDRELPARESIEARAIAFFDA
;
A
#
# COMPACT_ATOMS: atom_id res chain seq x y z
N VAL A 1 0.06 13.75 2.87
CA VAL A 1 0.69 12.74 2.01
C VAL A 1 2.17 13.05 1.94
N SER A 2 3.05 12.10 2.28
CA SER A 2 4.50 12.32 2.28
C SER A 2 5.20 11.77 1.02
N ILE A 3 4.46 11.10 0.13
CA ILE A 3 5.00 10.52 -1.10
C ILE A 3 4.51 11.37 -2.27
N ASP A 4 5.46 11.94 -3.03
CA ASP A 4 5.19 12.66 -4.26
C ASP A 4 4.89 11.67 -5.42
N VAL A 5 4.07 12.10 -6.37
CA VAL A 5 3.78 11.30 -7.57
C VAL A 5 5.04 10.96 -8.37
N GLN A 6 6.05 11.81 -8.32
CA GLN A 6 7.35 11.60 -9.00
C GLN A 6 8.19 10.48 -8.36
N ASP A 7 7.86 10.06 -7.15
CA ASP A 7 8.52 8.95 -6.48
C ASP A 7 7.95 7.57 -6.89
N PHE A 8 6.85 7.54 -7.65
CA PHE A 8 6.28 6.31 -8.19
C PHE A 8 6.92 5.95 -9.53
N ILE A 9 7.50 4.77 -9.60
CA ILE A 9 8.12 4.21 -10.81
C ILE A 9 7.23 3.08 -11.31
N PRO A 10 6.61 3.21 -12.50
CA PRO A 10 5.80 2.14 -13.07
C PRO A 10 6.69 0.97 -13.48
N ILE A 11 6.24 -0.24 -13.15
CA ILE A 11 6.89 -1.50 -13.55
C ILE A 11 5.85 -2.43 -14.13
N ASP A 12 6.16 -2.98 -15.29
CA ASP A 12 5.33 -3.97 -15.93
C ASP A 12 5.61 -5.36 -15.35
N LEU A 13 4.54 -6.04 -14.98
CA LEU A 13 4.54 -7.44 -14.59
C LEU A 13 4.03 -8.26 -15.77
N VAL A 14 4.93 -8.93 -16.45
CA VAL A 14 4.59 -9.74 -17.61
C VAL A 14 4.24 -11.16 -17.15
N TYR A 15 3.00 -11.55 -17.37
CA TYR A 15 2.49 -12.89 -17.18
C TYR A 15 2.33 -13.57 -18.55
N GLU A 16 2.09 -14.86 -18.54
CA GLU A 16 1.93 -15.64 -19.77
C GLU A 16 0.70 -15.21 -20.58
N ASP A 17 -0.37 -14.80 -19.91
CA ASP A 17 -1.68 -14.46 -20.47
C ASP A 17 -2.00 -12.95 -20.44
N ARG A 18 -1.22 -12.15 -19.73
CA ARG A 18 -1.49 -10.70 -19.56
C ARG A 18 -0.25 -9.94 -19.11
N THR A 19 -0.32 -8.62 -19.25
CA THR A 19 0.61 -7.70 -18.61
C THR A 19 -0.13 -6.89 -17.55
N GLY A 20 0.33 -6.96 -16.31
CA GLY A 20 -0.11 -6.08 -15.22
C GLY A 20 0.88 -4.95 -15.02
N GLN A 21 0.49 -3.94 -14.25
CA GLN A 21 1.37 -2.84 -13.89
C GLN A 21 1.27 -2.56 -12.40
N ILE A 22 2.40 -2.33 -11.78
CA ILE A 22 2.51 -1.88 -10.39
C ILE A 22 3.40 -0.64 -10.31
N TYR A 23 3.31 0.07 -9.19
CA TYR A 23 4.28 1.11 -8.87
C TYR A 23 5.27 0.61 -7.83
N MET A 24 6.54 0.84 -8.09
CA MET A 24 7.56 0.86 -7.04
C MET A 24 7.72 2.28 -6.51
N VAL A 25 8.10 2.40 -5.25
CA VAL A 25 8.33 3.70 -4.62
C VAL A 25 9.84 3.93 -4.51
N LYS A 26 10.31 4.99 -5.12
CA LYS A 26 11.68 5.44 -5.03
C LYS A 26 11.97 5.91 -3.61
N HIS A 27 13.15 5.58 -3.09
CA HIS A 27 13.54 6.06 -1.77
C HIS A 27 13.63 7.60 -1.72
N ASN A 28 13.02 8.17 -0.69
CA ASN A 28 13.12 9.58 -0.38
C ASN A 28 13.11 9.74 1.15
N PRO A 29 14.09 10.42 1.77
CA PRO A 29 14.16 10.58 3.22
C PRO A 29 12.98 11.37 3.82
N GLU A 30 12.25 12.11 3.00
CA GLU A 30 11.04 12.83 3.43
C GLU A 30 9.80 11.93 3.55
N HIS A 31 9.87 10.68 3.08
CA HIS A 31 8.77 9.73 3.22
C HIS A 31 8.53 9.39 4.68
N ARG A 32 7.25 9.38 5.06
CA ARG A 32 6.79 8.97 6.38
C ARG A 32 5.96 7.70 6.23
N TRP A 33 6.52 6.59 6.67
CA TRP A 33 5.84 5.29 6.68
C TRP A 33 5.20 5.07 8.04
N LEU A 34 3.94 4.65 8.01
CA LEU A 34 3.13 4.41 9.20
C LEU A 34 2.63 2.96 9.17
N TYR A 35 2.46 2.39 10.33
CA TYR A 35 1.84 1.08 10.48
C TYR A 35 0.91 1.07 11.69
N LEU A 36 -0.09 0.21 11.67
CA LEU A 36 -0.98 -0.01 12.81
C LEU A 36 -0.46 -1.22 13.60
N SER A 37 0.03 -0.95 14.81
CA SER A 37 0.51 -1.99 15.72
C SER A 37 -0.67 -2.75 16.32
N GLN A 38 -0.55 -4.08 16.41
CA GLN A 38 -1.55 -4.94 17.06
C GLN A 38 -2.97 -4.78 16.49
N GLN A 39 -3.08 -4.60 15.19
CA GLN A 39 -4.38 -4.49 14.53
C GLN A 39 -5.27 -5.68 14.87
N CYS A 40 -6.50 -5.40 15.30
CA CYS A 40 -7.47 -6.41 15.70
C CYS A 40 -8.39 -6.81 14.54
N PRO A 41 -9.05 -8.00 14.59
CA PRO A 41 -9.91 -8.46 13.48
C PRO A 41 -11.11 -7.58 13.16
N HIS A 42 -11.51 -6.68 14.04
CA HIS A 42 -12.60 -5.73 13.83
C HIS A 42 -12.13 -4.36 13.31
N GLU A 43 -10.84 -4.20 13.07
CA GLU A 43 -10.25 -2.99 12.50
C GLU A 43 -9.93 -3.21 11.03
N VAL A 44 -10.29 -2.25 10.19
CA VAL A 44 -10.11 -2.32 8.74
C VAL A 44 -9.19 -1.20 8.29
N MET A 45 -8.17 -1.55 7.54
CA MET A 45 -7.31 -0.59 6.85
C MET A 45 -7.80 -0.41 5.41
N LEU A 46 -8.18 0.80 5.05
CA LEU A 46 -8.57 1.16 3.69
C LEU A 46 -7.38 1.72 2.93
N LEU A 47 -7.06 1.11 1.80
CA LEU A 47 -5.97 1.54 0.92
C LEU A 47 -6.55 1.94 -0.44
N LYS A 48 -6.31 3.17 -0.87
CA LYS A 48 -6.70 3.64 -2.18
C LYS A 48 -5.66 3.18 -3.20
N CYS A 49 -5.99 2.22 -4.05
CA CYS A 49 -5.10 1.74 -5.11
C CYS A 49 -5.14 2.65 -6.34
N TYR A 50 -6.26 3.33 -6.59
CA TYR A 50 -6.44 4.25 -7.71
C TYR A 50 -7.61 5.19 -7.45
N ASP A 51 -7.52 6.40 -7.98
CA ASP A 51 -8.62 7.35 -8.08
C ASP A 51 -8.63 7.96 -9.48
N SER A 52 -9.79 7.97 -10.13
CA SER A 52 -9.95 8.59 -11.46
C SER A 52 -9.90 10.11 -11.40
N ASP A 53 -10.27 10.70 -10.26
CA ASP A 53 -10.17 12.15 -10.06
C ASP A 53 -8.69 12.55 -9.86
N ALA A 54 -8.16 13.29 -10.84
CA ALA A 54 -6.79 13.78 -10.81
C ALA A 54 -6.59 14.99 -9.87
N THR A 55 -7.66 15.57 -9.33
CA THR A 55 -7.60 16.73 -8.45
C THR A 55 -7.45 16.40 -6.98
N VAL A 56 -7.66 15.14 -6.60
CA VAL A 56 -7.51 14.70 -5.20
C VAL A 56 -6.06 14.71 -4.76
N ALA A 57 -5.84 14.99 -3.49
CA ALA A 57 -4.50 15.09 -2.89
C ALA A 57 -3.70 13.79 -2.97
N ALA A 58 -4.37 12.63 -3.02
CA ALA A 58 -3.72 11.33 -3.16
C ALA A 58 -4.57 10.40 -4.02
N ARG A 59 -4.08 10.08 -5.22
CA ARG A 59 -4.70 9.11 -6.13
C ARG A 59 -4.32 7.68 -5.81
N TYR A 60 -3.18 7.49 -5.16
CA TYR A 60 -2.59 6.19 -4.83
C TYR A 60 -2.13 6.20 -3.39
N THR A 61 -2.22 5.05 -2.73
CA THR A 61 -1.65 4.84 -1.40
C THR A 61 -0.52 3.82 -1.50
N ALA A 62 0.71 4.27 -1.37
CA ALA A 62 1.84 3.37 -1.29
C ALA A 62 1.76 2.53 -0.03
N HIS A 63 1.94 1.22 -0.18
CA HIS A 63 1.93 0.28 0.93
C HIS A 63 2.89 -0.88 0.65
N SER A 64 3.50 -1.39 1.68
CA SER A 64 4.46 -2.48 1.60
C SER A 64 4.49 -3.27 2.89
N ALA A 65 4.88 -4.53 2.79
CA ALA A 65 5.23 -5.31 3.96
C ALA A 65 6.62 -4.88 4.49
N PHE A 66 6.83 -5.05 5.77
CA PHE A 66 8.12 -4.83 6.42
C PHE A 66 8.28 -5.77 7.61
N GLU A 67 9.51 -5.96 8.04
CA GLU A 67 9.82 -6.69 9.25
C GLU A 67 10.06 -5.72 10.40
N LEU A 68 9.42 -5.96 11.54
CA LEU A 68 9.73 -5.22 12.76
C LEU A 68 11.14 -5.61 13.25
N PRO A 69 11.95 -4.65 13.68
CA PRO A 69 13.20 -4.97 14.36
C PRO A 69 12.93 -5.88 15.57
N LYS A 70 13.69 -6.94 15.69
CA LYS A 70 13.61 -7.79 16.89
C LYS A 70 14.00 -6.96 18.12
N VAL A 71 13.05 -6.81 19.03
CA VAL A 71 13.27 -6.07 20.28
C VAL A 71 13.76 -6.98 21.39
N ASP A 72 13.44 -8.28 21.30
CA ASP A 72 13.87 -9.34 22.20
C ASP A 72 13.77 -10.72 21.51
N ASP A 73 14.20 -11.77 22.15
CA ASP A 73 14.17 -13.14 21.63
C ASP A 73 12.78 -13.80 21.64
N ARG A 74 11.71 -13.03 21.83
CA ARG A 74 10.35 -13.57 21.79
C ARG A 74 9.96 -13.90 20.36
N GLU A 75 9.51 -15.13 20.16
CA GLU A 75 8.81 -15.50 18.92
C GLU A 75 7.43 -14.83 18.91
N LEU A 76 7.24 -13.92 17.97
CA LEU A 76 5.93 -13.36 17.71
C LEU A 76 5.15 -14.32 16.80
N PRO A 77 3.82 -14.43 17.00
CA PRO A 77 2.99 -15.21 16.10
C PRO A 77 3.08 -14.64 14.67
N ALA A 78 2.97 -15.53 13.69
CA ALA A 78 2.94 -15.11 12.29
C ALA A 78 1.76 -14.15 12.05
N ARG A 79 2.01 -13.11 11.27
CA ARG A 79 0.96 -12.17 10.87
C ARG A 79 -0.01 -12.87 9.94
N GLU A 80 -1.30 -12.74 10.24
CA GLU A 80 -2.40 -13.18 9.40
C GLU A 80 -3.21 -11.97 8.93
N SER A 81 -3.71 -12.02 7.70
CA SER A 81 -4.55 -10.94 7.15
C SER A 81 -5.49 -11.46 6.06
N ILE A 82 -6.61 -10.78 5.90
CA ILE A 82 -7.54 -10.96 4.79
C ILE A 82 -7.57 -9.64 4.02
N GLU A 83 -7.45 -9.71 2.70
CA GLU A 83 -7.56 -8.56 1.81
C GLU A 83 -8.74 -8.76 0.86
N ALA A 84 -9.52 -7.71 0.65
CA ALA A 84 -10.56 -7.64 -0.36
C ALA A 84 -10.34 -6.40 -1.22
N ARG A 85 -10.49 -6.54 -2.54
CA ARG A 85 -10.45 -5.43 -3.48
C ARG A 85 -11.85 -5.07 -3.94
N ALA A 86 -12.18 -3.79 -3.86
CA ALA A 86 -13.45 -3.24 -4.30
C ALA A 86 -13.24 -2.07 -5.26
N ILE A 87 -14.22 -1.83 -6.11
CA ILE A 87 -14.30 -0.65 -6.97
C ILE A 87 -15.56 0.11 -6.59
N ALA A 88 -15.40 1.38 -6.23
CA ALA A 88 -16.54 2.28 -6.00
C ALA A 88 -16.73 3.16 -7.24
N PHE A 89 -17.96 3.21 -7.70
CA PHE A 89 -18.41 4.09 -8.78
C PHE A 89 -19.23 5.21 -8.18
N PHE A 90 -18.97 6.42 -8.61
CA PHE A 90 -19.73 7.61 -8.19
C PHE A 90 -20.39 8.21 -9.42
N ASP A 91 -21.68 8.56 -9.26
CA ASP A 91 -22.37 9.34 -10.27
C ASP A 91 -21.79 10.75 -10.33
N ALA A 92 -21.60 11.26 -11.53
CA ALA A 92 -21.06 12.60 -11.77
C ALA A 92 -22.10 13.69 -11.47
#